data_80bee748525d8eaafdaaad2e020c3062
#
_entry.id   80bee748525d8eaafdaaad2e020c3062
#
_cell.length_a   1.000
_cell.length_b   1.000
_cell.length_c   1.000
_cell.angle_alpha   90.00
_cell.angle_beta   90.00
_cell.angle_gamma   90.00
#
_symmetry.space_group_name_H-M   'P 1'
#
loop_
_entity.id
_entity.type
_entity.pdbx_description
1 polymer ?
#
loop_
_entity_poly.entity_id
_entity_poly.type
_entity_poly.pdbx_seq_one_letter_code
_entity_poly.pdbx_strand_id
1 'polypeptide(L)'
;RKLEEFGAMEHTIVVAAGAADPAPMLFLAPYAGCTMGEYFRDKGEDALIIYDDLSKQAVAYRQISLLLRRPPGREAYPGDIFYLHSRLLERACRVNKEYVSEATNGKVTDQTGSLTALPIIETQAGDVSAFVPTNVISITDGQIFLETSYFNKGLLPAMNPGISVSRVGGAAQTPLIKKLGGGVRIAL
;
A
#
# COMPACT_ATOMS: atom_id res chain seq x y z
N ARG A 1 -13.14 11.14 12.16
CA ARG A 1 -14.31 10.82 13.01
C ARG A 1 -14.24 9.40 13.56
N LYS A 2 -14.31 8.31 12.73
CA LYS A 2 -14.28 6.94 13.27
C LYS A 2 -13.00 6.63 14.05
N LEU A 3 -11.84 7.05 13.58
CA LEU A 3 -10.58 6.89 14.30
C LEU A 3 -10.57 7.65 15.63
N GLU A 4 -11.20 8.82 15.69
CA GLU A 4 -11.42 9.58 16.94
C GLU A 4 -12.34 8.84 17.90
N GLU A 5 -13.46 8.31 17.41
CA GLU A 5 -14.44 7.55 18.21
C GLU A 5 -13.80 6.32 18.90
N PHE A 6 -12.81 5.72 18.26
CA PHE A 6 -12.06 4.57 18.80
C PHE A 6 -10.74 4.96 19.50
N GLY A 7 -10.46 6.26 19.68
CA GLY A 7 -9.23 6.73 20.33
C GLY A 7 -7.95 6.43 19.53
N ALA A 8 -8.07 6.06 18.25
CA ALA A 8 -6.93 5.66 17.43
C ALA A 8 -6.09 6.84 16.90
N MET A 9 -6.57 8.09 17.05
CA MET A 9 -5.85 9.28 16.58
C MET A 9 -4.52 9.52 17.29
N GLU A 10 -4.35 9.04 18.52
CA GLU A 10 -3.09 9.16 19.26
C GLU A 10 -1.91 8.43 18.57
N HIS A 11 -2.24 7.42 17.76
CA HIS A 11 -1.28 6.60 17.01
C HIS A 11 -1.39 6.77 15.50
N THR A 12 -2.07 7.83 15.02
CA THR A 12 -2.35 8.00 13.60
C THR A 12 -1.89 9.35 13.10
N ILE A 13 -1.13 9.34 12.02
CA ILE A 13 -0.76 10.52 11.23
C ILE A 13 -1.60 10.51 9.95
N VAL A 14 -2.33 11.58 9.67
CA VAL A 14 -3.13 11.73 8.45
C VAL A 14 -2.42 12.71 7.52
N VAL A 15 -2.01 12.22 6.35
CA VAL A 15 -1.48 13.07 5.26
C VAL A 15 -2.54 13.12 4.18
N ALA A 16 -3.11 14.28 3.97
CA ALA A 16 -4.23 14.45 3.04
C ALA A 16 -3.89 15.40 1.90
N ALA A 17 -4.24 14.98 0.68
CA ALA A 17 -4.34 15.83 -0.50
C ALA A 17 -5.71 15.56 -1.14
N GLY A 18 -6.56 16.57 -1.19
CA GLY A 18 -7.92 16.45 -1.68
C GLY A 18 -8.03 16.62 -3.20
N ALA A 19 -9.19 16.26 -3.76
CA ALA A 19 -9.43 16.38 -5.20
C ALA A 19 -9.37 17.84 -5.71
N ALA A 20 -9.51 18.82 -4.82
CA ALA A 20 -9.40 20.25 -5.16
C ALA A 20 -7.95 20.77 -5.12
N ASP A 21 -7.02 19.97 -4.59
CA ASP A 21 -5.62 20.35 -4.51
C ASP A 21 -4.92 20.20 -5.88
N PRO A 22 -3.88 20.99 -6.14
CA PRO A 22 -3.09 20.85 -7.37
C PRO A 22 -2.50 19.46 -7.53
N ALA A 23 -2.43 18.96 -8.75
CA ALA A 23 -1.88 17.63 -9.07
C ALA A 23 -0.51 17.32 -8.43
N PRO A 24 0.45 18.27 -8.31
CA PRO A 24 1.70 18.03 -7.58
C PRO A 24 1.50 17.63 -6.11
N MET A 25 0.46 18.12 -5.44
CA MET A 25 0.17 17.73 -4.05
C MET A 25 -0.30 16.29 -3.95
N LEU A 26 -1.20 15.87 -4.85
CA LEU A 26 -1.64 14.46 -4.92
C LEU A 26 -0.48 13.52 -5.29
N PHE A 27 0.46 13.99 -6.10
CA PHE A 27 1.67 13.25 -6.44
C PHE A 27 2.60 13.09 -5.25
N LEU A 28 2.82 14.14 -4.45
CA LEU A 28 3.79 14.17 -3.36
C LEU A 28 3.27 13.53 -2.06
N ALA A 29 1.99 13.60 -1.78
CA ALA A 29 1.40 13.14 -0.51
C ALA A 29 1.78 11.70 -0.13
N PRO A 30 1.69 10.69 -1.03
CA PRO A 30 2.10 9.33 -0.70
C PRO A 30 3.58 9.21 -0.34
N TYR A 31 4.45 9.95 -1.01
CA TYR A 31 5.89 9.96 -0.71
C TYR A 31 6.18 10.59 0.64
N ALA A 32 5.50 11.70 0.96
CA ALA A 32 5.63 12.35 2.27
C ALA A 32 5.18 11.41 3.39
N GLY A 33 4.03 10.77 3.24
CA GLY A 33 3.53 9.77 4.20
C GLY A 33 4.50 8.60 4.37
N CYS A 34 5.08 8.09 3.27
CA CYS A 34 6.08 7.03 3.32
C CYS A 34 7.31 7.43 4.13
N THR A 35 7.82 8.64 3.93
CA THR A 35 8.98 9.15 4.68
C THR A 35 8.69 9.27 6.18
N MET A 36 7.46 9.64 6.55
CA MET A 36 7.04 9.65 7.95
C MET A 36 7.01 8.23 8.54
N GLY A 37 6.54 7.24 7.78
CA GLY A 37 6.55 5.82 8.18
C GLY A 37 7.97 5.27 8.32
N GLU A 38 8.88 5.63 7.42
CA GLU A 38 10.29 5.25 7.49
C GLU A 38 10.99 5.76 8.76
N TYR A 39 10.61 6.95 9.23
CA TYR A 39 11.15 7.49 10.47
C TYR A 39 10.91 6.55 11.67
N PHE A 40 9.74 5.95 11.79
CA PHE A 40 9.44 4.97 12.83
C PHE A 40 10.16 3.65 12.60
N ARG A 41 10.15 3.15 11.37
CA ARG A 41 10.89 1.93 10.98
C ARG A 41 12.37 2.04 11.34
N ASP A 42 13.01 3.15 11.00
CA ASP A 42 14.45 3.36 11.20
C ASP A 42 14.80 3.53 12.69
N LYS A 43 13.82 3.80 13.54
CA LYS A 43 13.95 3.79 15.00
C LYS A 43 13.76 2.41 15.64
N GLY A 44 13.45 1.39 14.86
CA GLY A 44 13.16 0.04 15.36
C GLY A 44 11.71 -0.17 15.79
N GLU A 45 10.80 0.66 15.28
CA GLU A 45 9.36 0.55 15.53
C GLU A 45 8.65 -0.05 14.31
N ASP A 46 7.42 -0.51 14.49
CA ASP A 46 6.58 -1.02 13.41
C ASP A 46 5.57 0.04 12.98
N ALA A 47 5.52 0.34 11.69
CA ALA A 47 4.58 1.29 11.11
C ALA A 47 3.73 0.66 10.01
N LEU A 48 2.47 1.07 9.92
CA LEU A 48 1.54 0.71 8.86
C LEU A 48 1.18 1.97 8.07
N ILE A 49 1.35 1.91 6.76
CA ILE A 49 0.89 2.98 5.86
C ILE A 49 -0.20 2.47 4.93
N ILE A 50 -1.27 3.24 4.82
CA ILE A 50 -2.39 2.99 3.91
C ILE A 50 -2.41 4.10 2.87
N TYR A 51 -2.31 3.74 1.59
CA TYR A 51 -2.41 4.69 0.47
C TYR A 51 -3.81 4.64 -0.12
N ASP A 52 -4.63 5.61 0.20
CA ASP A 52 -6.01 5.73 -0.31
C ASP A 52 -6.14 6.97 -1.22
N ASP A 53 -5.95 6.87 -2.53
CA ASP A 53 -5.53 5.67 -3.28
C ASP A 53 -4.39 6.01 -4.27
N LEU A 54 -3.68 5.01 -4.73
CA LEU A 54 -2.61 5.19 -5.71
C LEU A 54 -3.11 5.34 -7.15
N SER A 55 -4.38 5.01 -7.43
CA SER A 55 -5.00 5.26 -8.73
C SER A 55 -5.10 6.77 -9.00
N LYS A 56 -5.48 7.55 -7.98
CA LYS A 56 -5.53 9.01 -8.07
C LYS A 56 -4.14 9.63 -8.19
N GLN A 57 -3.14 9.07 -7.49
CA GLN A 57 -1.75 9.47 -7.67
C GLN A 57 -1.29 9.27 -9.12
N ALA A 58 -1.61 8.12 -9.72
CA ALA A 58 -1.28 7.82 -11.12
C ALA A 58 -1.93 8.82 -12.08
N VAL A 59 -3.20 9.16 -11.87
CA VAL A 59 -3.92 10.16 -12.67
C VAL A 59 -3.28 11.54 -12.55
N ALA A 60 -2.91 11.96 -11.33
CA ALA A 60 -2.22 13.22 -11.10
C ALA A 60 -0.85 13.25 -11.81
N TYR A 61 -0.10 12.17 -11.76
CA TYR A 61 1.18 12.07 -12.45
C TYR A 61 1.04 12.10 -13.98
N ARG A 62 0.01 11.44 -14.52
CA ARG A 62 -0.35 11.53 -15.94
C ARG A 62 -0.64 12.96 -16.34
N GLN A 63 -1.44 13.70 -15.55
CA GLN A 63 -1.76 15.10 -15.80
C GLN A 63 -0.50 15.97 -15.83
N ILE A 64 0.38 15.84 -14.84
CA ILE A 64 1.66 16.57 -14.79
C ILE A 64 2.52 16.26 -16.02
N SER A 65 2.62 14.98 -16.39
CA SER A 65 3.43 14.53 -17.52
C SER A 65 2.93 15.09 -18.86
N LEU A 66 1.61 15.11 -19.05
CA LEU A 66 1.00 15.69 -20.26
C LEU A 66 1.18 17.22 -20.33
N LEU A 67 1.06 17.93 -19.21
CA LEU A 67 1.35 19.36 -19.13
C LEU A 67 2.83 19.68 -19.46
N LEU A 68 3.74 18.79 -19.05
CA LEU A 68 5.16 18.89 -19.39
C LEU A 68 5.48 18.38 -20.80
N ARG A 69 4.46 18.05 -21.61
CA ARG A 69 4.61 17.55 -22.99
C ARG A 69 5.46 16.29 -23.10
N ARG A 70 5.48 15.45 -22.07
CA ARG A 70 6.12 14.15 -22.15
C ARG A 70 5.31 13.23 -23.08
N PRO A 71 5.95 12.39 -23.91
CA PRO A 71 5.23 11.50 -24.81
C PRO A 71 4.37 10.51 -24.03
N PRO A 72 3.06 10.40 -24.33
CA PRO A 72 2.17 9.45 -23.67
C PRO A 72 2.42 8.03 -24.15
N GLY A 73 2.33 7.08 -23.25
CA GLY A 73 2.31 5.65 -23.51
C GLY A 73 0.90 5.05 -23.42
N ARG A 74 0.81 3.79 -22.96
CA ARG A 74 -0.47 3.10 -22.79
C ARG A 74 -1.40 3.89 -21.85
N GLU A 75 -2.65 4.03 -22.24
CA GLU A 75 -3.70 4.78 -21.52
C GLU A 75 -3.29 6.24 -21.21
N ALA A 76 -2.45 6.81 -22.06
CA ALA A 76 -1.86 8.15 -21.92
C ALA A 76 -0.99 8.34 -20.65
N TYR A 77 -0.60 7.28 -19.98
CA TYR A 77 0.39 7.34 -18.91
C TYR A 77 1.80 7.52 -19.46
N PRO A 78 2.69 8.23 -18.74
CA PRO A 78 4.09 8.33 -19.13
C PRO A 78 4.80 6.98 -19.00
N GLY A 79 5.89 6.78 -19.72
CA GLY A 79 6.63 5.51 -19.75
C GLY A 79 7.20 5.07 -18.39
N ASP A 80 7.37 6.00 -17.45
CA ASP A 80 7.89 5.75 -16.11
C ASP A 80 6.80 5.56 -15.03
N ILE A 81 5.55 5.31 -15.43
CA ILE A 81 4.44 5.09 -14.47
C ILE A 81 4.68 3.87 -13.55
N PHE A 82 5.30 2.82 -14.07
CA PHE A 82 5.69 1.68 -13.24
C PHE A 82 6.68 2.12 -12.14
N TYR A 83 7.66 2.92 -12.50
CA TYR A 83 8.65 3.45 -11.57
C TYR A 83 8.05 4.39 -10.51
N LEU A 84 6.96 5.10 -10.84
CA LEU A 84 6.21 5.90 -9.87
C LEU A 84 5.81 5.06 -8.65
N HIS A 85 5.20 3.91 -8.87
CA HIS A 85 4.70 3.06 -7.80
C HIS A 85 5.79 2.13 -7.23
N SER A 86 6.70 1.60 -8.05
CA SER A 86 7.73 0.70 -7.55
C SER A 86 8.67 1.39 -6.57
N ARG A 87 9.16 2.59 -6.87
CA ARG A 87 10.02 3.35 -5.95
C ARG A 87 9.33 3.81 -4.67
N LEU A 88 7.99 3.83 -4.64
CA LEU A 88 7.22 4.10 -3.43
C LEU A 88 7.03 2.82 -2.60
N LEU A 89 6.57 1.75 -3.23
CA LEU A 89 6.16 0.52 -2.56
C LEU A 89 7.34 -0.33 -2.08
N GLU A 90 8.46 -0.31 -2.80
CA GLU A 90 9.70 -0.99 -2.40
C GLU A 90 10.37 -0.37 -1.15
N ARG A 91 9.93 0.80 -0.71
CA ARG A 91 10.35 1.40 0.57
C ARG A 91 9.71 0.71 1.78
N ALA A 92 8.60 0.00 1.57
CA ALA A 92 7.97 -0.83 2.60
C ALA A 92 8.80 -2.12 2.77
N CYS A 93 9.44 -2.24 3.94
CA CYS A 93 10.30 -3.36 4.24
C CYS A 93 10.46 -3.55 5.75
N ARG A 94 11.01 -4.68 6.15
CA ARG A 94 11.51 -4.92 7.49
C ARG A 94 13.03 -4.79 7.50
N VAL A 95 13.54 -3.97 8.41
CA VAL A 95 14.98 -3.74 8.58
C VAL A 95 15.53 -4.57 9.75
N ASN A 96 16.77 -4.98 9.63
CA ASN A 96 17.45 -5.77 10.66
C ASN A 96 18.01 -4.91 11.80
N LYS A 97 18.53 -5.56 12.83
CA LYS A 97 19.04 -4.90 14.04
C LYS A 97 20.27 -4.03 13.75
N GLU A 98 21.12 -4.49 12.85
CA GLU A 98 22.34 -3.76 12.45
C GLU A 98 21.97 -2.43 11.80
N TYR A 99 21.01 -2.44 10.89
CA TYR A 99 20.50 -1.23 10.22
C TYR A 99 19.92 -0.22 11.24
N VAL A 100 19.07 -0.70 12.17
CA VAL A 100 18.47 0.16 13.20
C VAL A 100 19.54 0.77 14.12
N SER A 101 20.54 -0.01 14.52
CA SER A 101 21.66 0.48 15.33
C SER A 101 22.44 1.56 14.59
N GLU A 102 22.72 1.37 13.30
CA GLU A 102 23.40 2.36 12.47
C GLU A 102 22.57 3.64 12.29
N ALA A 103 21.31 3.50 11.91
CA ALA A 103 20.37 4.61 11.69
C ALA A 103 20.15 5.47 12.95
N THR A 104 20.23 4.85 14.14
CA THR A 104 20.06 5.53 15.43
C THR A 104 21.38 5.94 16.09
N ASN A 105 22.53 5.79 15.39
CA ASN A 105 23.87 6.02 15.96
C ASN A 105 24.11 5.25 17.27
N GLY A 106 23.70 3.99 17.32
CA GLY A 106 23.88 3.11 18.47
C GLY A 106 22.95 3.37 19.66
N LYS A 107 21.96 4.28 19.53
CA LYS A 107 20.99 4.54 20.60
C LYS A 107 19.98 3.43 20.79
N VAL A 108 19.63 2.74 19.71
CA VAL A 108 18.74 1.58 19.73
C VAL A 108 19.53 0.37 19.27
N THR A 109 19.59 -0.64 20.12
CA THR A 109 20.31 -1.90 19.85
C THR A 109 19.33 -3.07 19.99
N ASP A 110 19.55 -4.10 19.22
CA ASP A 110 18.82 -5.37 19.31
C ASP A 110 17.32 -5.30 18.93
N GLN A 111 16.92 -4.25 18.22
CA GLN A 111 15.56 -4.08 17.70
C GLN A 111 15.53 -4.12 16.17
N THR A 112 14.41 -4.60 15.62
CA THR A 112 14.09 -4.55 14.19
C THR A 112 12.95 -3.58 13.99
N GLY A 113 12.89 -2.89 12.86
CA GLY A 113 11.76 -2.03 12.50
C GLY A 113 11.07 -2.52 11.24
N SER A 114 9.81 -2.15 11.05
CA SER A 114 9.10 -2.47 9.82
C SER A 114 8.21 -1.33 9.33
N LEU A 115 8.05 -1.26 8.01
CA LEU A 115 7.04 -0.44 7.34
C LEU A 115 6.21 -1.34 6.45
N THR A 116 4.95 -1.53 6.81
CA THR A 116 4.00 -2.32 6.03
C THR A 116 3.12 -1.37 5.22
N ALA A 117 3.03 -1.58 3.90
CA ALA A 117 2.23 -0.76 3.00
C ALA A 117 0.98 -1.51 2.53
N LEU A 118 -0.18 -0.87 2.63
CA LEU A 118 -1.44 -1.32 2.07
C LEU A 118 -1.90 -0.30 1.00
N PRO A 119 -1.47 -0.46 -0.26
CA PRO A 119 -1.94 0.39 -1.34
C PRO A 119 -3.36 0.00 -1.76
N ILE A 120 -4.24 1.00 -1.86
CA ILE A 120 -5.58 0.84 -2.42
C ILE A 120 -5.51 1.22 -3.89
N ILE A 121 -6.05 0.36 -4.75
CA ILE A 121 -6.20 0.58 -6.19
C ILE A 121 -7.67 0.49 -6.54
N GLU A 122 -8.17 1.53 -7.18
CA GLU A 122 -9.53 1.55 -7.71
C GLU A 122 -9.58 0.83 -9.05
N THR A 123 -10.51 -0.12 -9.19
CA THR A 123 -10.75 -0.83 -10.44
C THR A 123 -12.10 -0.39 -11.04
N GLN A 124 -12.17 -0.25 -12.35
CA GLN A 124 -13.44 0.00 -13.04
C GLN A 124 -14.11 -1.34 -13.35
N ALA A 125 -15.34 -1.51 -12.87
CA ALA A 125 -16.14 -2.73 -13.05
C ALA A 125 -15.40 -4.04 -12.65
N GLY A 126 -14.46 -3.98 -11.70
CA GLY A 126 -13.69 -5.15 -11.28
C GLY A 126 -12.57 -5.57 -12.25
N ASP A 127 -12.25 -4.76 -13.26
CA ASP A 127 -11.17 -5.06 -14.20
C ASP A 127 -9.80 -4.90 -13.56
N VAL A 128 -9.22 -6.01 -13.12
CA VAL A 128 -7.85 -6.09 -12.59
C VAL A 128 -6.79 -6.18 -13.68
N SER A 129 -7.19 -6.34 -14.95
CA SER A 129 -6.28 -6.43 -16.11
C SER A 129 -5.88 -5.06 -16.66
N ALA A 130 -6.48 -3.98 -16.16
CA ALA A 130 -6.13 -2.62 -16.50
C ALA A 130 -4.66 -2.30 -16.16
N PHE A 131 -4.12 -1.25 -16.77
CA PHE A 131 -2.67 -0.97 -16.74
C PHE A 131 -2.14 -0.69 -15.32
N VAL A 132 -2.78 0.19 -14.57
CA VAL A 132 -2.33 0.54 -13.20
C VAL A 132 -2.49 -0.64 -12.22
N PRO A 133 -3.63 -1.34 -12.15
CA PRO A 133 -3.77 -2.52 -11.30
C PRO A 133 -2.71 -3.60 -11.57
N THR A 134 -2.45 -3.94 -12.84
CA THR A 134 -1.45 -4.96 -13.18
C THR A 134 -0.04 -4.57 -12.76
N ASN A 135 0.34 -3.30 -12.89
CA ASN A 135 1.61 -2.79 -12.42
C ASN A 135 1.75 -2.96 -10.89
N VAL A 136 0.75 -2.54 -10.13
CA VAL A 136 0.80 -2.60 -8.66
C VAL A 136 0.77 -4.04 -8.16
N ILE A 137 -0.03 -4.92 -8.76
CA ILE A 137 -0.01 -6.37 -8.43
C ILE A 137 1.38 -6.97 -8.67
N SER A 138 2.09 -6.53 -9.71
CA SER A 138 3.44 -7.04 -10.00
C SER A 138 4.51 -6.56 -9.01
N ILE A 139 4.32 -5.40 -8.39
CA ILE A 139 5.23 -4.82 -7.40
C ILE A 139 4.97 -5.41 -6.02
N THR A 140 3.71 -5.57 -5.62
CA THR A 140 3.32 -6.01 -4.28
C THR A 140 3.44 -7.53 -4.09
N ASP A 141 3.47 -7.98 -2.83
CA ASP A 141 3.57 -9.39 -2.46
C ASP A 141 2.22 -10.13 -2.50
N GLY A 142 1.23 -9.57 -3.14
CA GLY A 142 -0.09 -10.15 -3.29
C GLY A 142 -1.17 -9.09 -3.33
N GLN A 143 -2.43 -9.52 -3.38
CA GLN A 143 -3.59 -8.64 -3.41
C GLN A 143 -4.73 -9.18 -2.55
N ILE A 144 -5.46 -8.27 -1.94
CA ILE A 144 -6.76 -8.52 -1.32
C ILE A 144 -7.81 -7.97 -2.29
N PHE A 145 -8.64 -8.86 -2.83
CA PHE A 145 -9.66 -8.49 -3.80
C PHE A 145 -10.99 -8.24 -3.09
N LEU A 146 -11.51 -7.01 -3.21
CA LEU A 146 -12.82 -6.63 -2.69
C LEU A 146 -13.86 -6.69 -3.81
N GLU A 147 -14.97 -7.38 -3.57
CA GLU A 147 -15.98 -7.66 -4.56
C GLU A 147 -17.30 -6.94 -4.24
N THR A 148 -17.79 -6.17 -5.20
CA THR A 148 -19.04 -5.40 -5.06
C THR A 148 -20.25 -6.30 -4.81
N SER A 149 -20.27 -7.50 -5.37
CA SER A 149 -21.33 -8.47 -5.16
C SER A 149 -21.45 -8.92 -3.69
N TYR A 150 -20.31 -9.08 -3.01
CA TYR A 150 -20.28 -9.41 -1.58
C TYR A 150 -20.71 -8.22 -0.71
N PHE A 151 -20.26 -7.02 -1.08
CA PHE A 151 -20.69 -5.80 -0.40
C PHE A 151 -22.21 -5.62 -0.48
N ASN A 152 -22.80 -5.80 -1.65
CA ASN A 152 -24.24 -5.68 -1.87
C ASN A 152 -25.05 -6.76 -1.12
N LYS A 153 -24.45 -7.92 -0.84
CA LYS A 153 -25.03 -8.98 0.01
C LYS A 153 -24.87 -8.74 1.50
N GLY A 154 -24.18 -7.63 1.89
CA GLY A 154 -23.92 -7.31 3.30
C GLY A 154 -22.78 -8.12 3.91
N LEU A 155 -21.99 -8.84 3.12
CA LEU A 155 -20.80 -9.56 3.58
C LEU A 155 -19.64 -8.56 3.75
N LEU A 156 -19.25 -8.29 4.99
CA LEU A 156 -18.20 -7.34 5.34
C LEU A 156 -17.14 -8.01 6.23
N PRO A 157 -15.85 -7.85 5.92
CA PRO A 157 -15.32 -7.20 4.71
C PRO A 157 -15.66 -7.96 3.42
N ALA A 158 -15.92 -7.22 2.33
CA ALA A 158 -16.34 -7.78 1.04
C ALA A 158 -15.18 -8.47 0.29
N MET A 159 -14.38 -9.22 1.00
CA MET A 159 -13.15 -9.85 0.51
C MET A 159 -13.46 -11.20 -0.16
N ASN A 160 -12.98 -11.38 -1.38
CA ASN A 160 -13.07 -12.67 -2.07
C ASN A 160 -11.82 -13.52 -1.77
N PRO A 161 -11.94 -14.58 -0.95
CA PRO A 161 -10.80 -15.42 -0.57
C PRO A 161 -10.29 -16.32 -1.73
N GLY A 162 -11.10 -16.50 -2.78
CA GLY A 162 -10.75 -17.34 -3.92
C GLY A 162 -9.71 -16.71 -4.83
N ILE A 163 -9.80 -15.40 -5.03
CA ILE A 163 -8.93 -14.63 -5.94
C ILE A 163 -7.94 -13.72 -5.22
N SER A 164 -8.04 -13.60 -3.90
CA SER A 164 -7.02 -12.94 -3.08
C SER A 164 -5.80 -13.86 -2.95
N VAL A 165 -4.61 -13.32 -3.18
CA VAL A 165 -3.36 -14.09 -3.26
C VAL A 165 -2.27 -13.44 -2.41
N SER A 166 -1.48 -14.26 -1.71
CA SER A 166 -0.20 -13.87 -1.13
C SER A 166 0.94 -14.62 -1.83
N ARG A 167 1.95 -13.91 -2.34
CA ARG A 167 3.13 -14.53 -2.96
C ARG A 167 3.99 -15.27 -1.95
N VAL A 168 4.14 -14.71 -0.74
CA VAL A 168 4.92 -15.30 0.34
C VAL A 168 4.17 -16.47 0.98
N GLY A 169 2.87 -16.34 1.13
CA GLY A 169 1.96 -17.38 1.59
C GLY A 169 2.40 -18.03 2.92
N GLY A 170 2.40 -19.35 2.94
CA GLY A 170 2.71 -20.13 4.14
C GLY A 170 4.14 -19.96 4.69
N ALA A 171 5.07 -19.37 3.94
CA ALA A 171 6.44 -19.13 4.42
C ALA A 171 6.49 -17.99 5.46
N ALA A 172 5.55 -17.02 5.38
CA ALA A 172 5.44 -15.92 6.35
C ALA A 172 4.53 -16.26 7.55
N GLN A 173 3.83 -17.38 7.53
CA GLN A 173 2.86 -17.76 8.56
C GLN A 173 3.52 -18.49 9.73
N THR A 174 3.04 -18.20 10.93
CA THR A 174 3.38 -19.03 12.08
C THR A 174 2.83 -20.46 11.91
N PRO A 175 3.42 -21.49 12.55
CA PRO A 175 2.93 -22.86 12.43
C PRO A 175 1.43 -23.02 12.77
N LEU A 176 0.93 -22.24 13.73
CA LEU A 176 -0.48 -22.23 14.12
C LEU A 176 -1.38 -21.72 13.00
N ILE A 177 -1.06 -20.56 12.45
CA ILE A 177 -1.82 -19.94 11.35
C ILE A 177 -1.81 -20.83 10.10
N LYS A 178 -0.65 -21.41 9.78
CA LYS A 178 -0.50 -22.34 8.65
C LYS A 178 -1.39 -23.58 8.78
N LYS A 179 -1.52 -24.11 10.01
CA LYS A 179 -2.37 -25.28 10.30
C LYS A 179 -3.86 -24.96 10.23
N LEU A 180 -4.28 -23.80 10.74
CA LEU A 180 -5.71 -23.43 10.83
C LEU A 180 -6.21 -22.74 9.57
N GLY A 181 -5.39 -21.94 8.90
CA GLY A 181 -5.80 -21.10 7.77
C GLY A 181 -6.36 -21.87 6.57
N GLY A 182 -5.84 -23.08 6.30
CA GLY A 182 -6.36 -23.93 5.23
C GLY A 182 -7.82 -24.36 5.47
N GLY A 183 -8.19 -24.65 6.71
CA GLY A 183 -9.56 -25.02 7.06
C GLY A 183 -10.56 -23.89 6.94
N VAL A 184 -10.15 -22.66 7.28
CA VAL A 184 -11.00 -21.47 7.17
C VAL A 184 -11.34 -21.17 5.70
N ARG A 185 -10.35 -21.29 4.78
CA ARG A 185 -10.57 -21.06 3.34
C ARG A 185 -11.55 -22.05 2.72
N ILE A 186 -11.59 -23.28 3.24
CA ILE A 186 -12.51 -24.32 2.73
C ILE A 186 -13.92 -24.11 3.28
N ALA A 187 -14.04 -23.51 4.47
CA ALA A 187 -15.32 -23.28 5.14
C ALA A 187 -16.05 -22.00 4.67
N LEU A 188 -15.36 -21.09 3.98
CA LEU A 188 -15.89 -19.88 3.34
C LEU A 188 -16.31 -20.14 1.90
#